data_5a8f6142ec1146eef4411caf4299fc0e
#
_entry.id   5a8f6142ec1146eef4411caf4299fc0e
#
_cell.length_a   1.000
_cell.length_b   1.000
_cell.length_c   1.000
_cell.angle_alpha   90.00
_cell.angle_beta   90.00
_cell.angle_gamma   90.00
#
_symmetry.space_group_name_H-M   'P 1'
#
loop_
_entity.id
_entity.type
_entity.pdbx_description
1 polymer ?
#
loop_
_entity_poly.entity_id
_entity_poly.type
_entity_poly.pdbx_seq_one_letter_code
_entity_poly.pdbx_strand_id
1 'polypeptide(L)' 'SKAKRVVKELFVFFLANPDCLPNGWREQAASPNTARTATVVSDFIAGMTDRFALEEYRRIFDVQARSWLGK' A
#
# COMPACT_ATOMS: atom_id res chain seq x y z
N SER A 1 -12.82 -12.21 0.27
CA SER A 1 -11.92 -11.57 -0.69
C SER A 1 -11.72 -10.10 -0.35
N LYS A 2 -10.59 -9.57 -0.78
CA LYS A 2 -10.25 -8.19 -0.50
C LYS A 2 -11.21 -7.26 -1.24
N ALA A 3 -11.65 -6.20 -0.57
CA ALA A 3 -12.50 -5.21 -1.21
C ALA A 3 -11.72 -4.51 -2.33
N LYS A 4 -12.37 -4.33 -3.46
CA LYS A 4 -11.71 -3.72 -4.61
C LYS A 4 -11.17 -2.33 -4.28
N ARG A 5 -11.92 -1.56 -3.53
CA ARG A 5 -11.51 -0.21 -3.18
C ARG A 5 -10.24 -0.21 -2.35
N VAL A 6 -10.17 -1.10 -1.37
CA VAL A 6 -9.00 -1.20 -0.51
C VAL A 6 -7.77 -1.57 -1.33
N VAL A 7 -7.90 -2.57 -2.19
CA VAL A 7 -6.80 -3.01 -3.03
C VAL A 7 -6.34 -1.88 -3.94
N LYS A 8 -7.28 -1.21 -4.58
CA LYS A 8 -6.93 -0.14 -5.50
C LYS A 8 -6.20 0.99 -4.79
N GLU A 9 -6.68 1.40 -3.63
CA GLU A 9 -6.08 2.52 -2.94
C GLU A 9 -4.72 2.16 -2.36
N LEU A 10 -4.56 0.93 -1.89
CA LEU A 10 -3.25 0.47 -1.46
C LEU A 10 -2.27 0.45 -2.63
N PHE A 11 -2.72 -0.03 -3.78
CA PHE A 11 -1.85 -0.08 -4.95
C PHE A 11 -1.38 1.33 -5.35
N VAL A 12 -2.32 2.25 -5.45
CA VAL A 12 -1.99 3.64 -5.82
C VAL A 12 -1.03 4.26 -4.82
N PHE A 13 -1.28 4.02 -3.53
CA PHE A 13 -0.44 4.59 -2.49
C PHE A 13 1.00 4.07 -2.57
N PHE A 14 1.16 2.75 -2.62
CA PHE A 14 2.51 2.18 -2.63
C PHE A 14 3.23 2.43 -3.94
N LEU A 15 2.49 2.52 -5.04
CA LEU A 15 3.09 2.84 -6.33
C LEU A 15 3.72 4.24 -6.31
N ALA A 16 3.06 5.18 -5.67
CA ALA A 16 3.57 6.53 -5.54
C ALA A 16 4.60 6.67 -4.42
N ASN A 17 4.57 5.75 -3.45
CA ASN A 17 5.42 5.82 -2.26
C ASN A 17 6.06 4.47 -1.97
N PRO A 18 6.93 3.97 -2.86
CA PRO A 18 7.52 2.64 -2.65
C PRO A 18 8.42 2.56 -1.42
N ASP A 19 8.90 3.69 -0.94
CA ASP A 19 9.67 3.72 0.29
C ASP A 19 8.84 3.37 1.52
N CYS A 20 7.52 3.34 1.38
CA CYS A 20 6.62 2.92 2.46
C CYS A 20 6.39 1.42 2.49
N LEU A 21 6.89 0.69 1.51
CA LEU A 21 6.80 -0.77 1.52
C LEU A 21 7.65 -1.36 2.65
N PRO A 22 7.27 -2.54 3.15
CA PRO A 22 8.12 -3.22 4.14
C PRO A 22 9.47 -3.61 3.55
N ASN A 23 10.44 -3.82 4.43
CA ASN A 23 11.75 -4.29 4.03
C ASN A 23 11.62 -5.58 3.21
N GLY A 24 12.49 -5.73 2.26
CA GLY A 24 12.42 -6.86 1.35
C GLY A 24 11.63 -6.49 0.11
N TRP A 25 10.42 -5.99 0.28
CA TRP A 25 9.63 -5.49 -0.84
C TRP A 25 10.19 -4.16 -1.32
N ARG A 26 10.49 -3.27 -0.36
CA ARG A 26 11.01 -1.96 -0.69
C ARG A 26 12.30 -2.04 -1.51
N GLU A 27 13.17 -2.98 -1.16
CA GLU A 27 14.44 -3.12 -1.85
C GLU A 27 14.29 -3.62 -3.27
N GLN A 28 13.20 -4.28 -3.59
CA GLN A 28 12.94 -4.75 -4.94
C GLN A 28 12.33 -3.66 -5.82
N ALA A 29 11.72 -2.68 -5.21
CA ALA A 29 11.04 -1.62 -5.95
C ALA A 29 12.05 -0.65 -6.55
N ALA A 30 11.60 0.11 -7.55
CA ALA A 30 12.38 1.16 -8.16
C ALA A 30 11.73 2.50 -7.82
N SER A 31 11.87 3.48 -8.68
CA SER A 31 11.31 4.80 -8.47
C SER A 31 9.79 4.78 -8.46
N PRO A 32 9.16 5.80 -7.88
CA PRO A 32 7.71 5.88 -7.88
C PRO A 32 7.13 5.84 -9.30
N ASN A 33 6.00 5.18 -9.42
CA ASN A 33 5.20 5.16 -10.65
C ASN A 33 5.95 4.59 -11.85
N THR A 34 6.81 3.60 -11.60
CA THR A 34 7.49 2.88 -12.67
C THR A 34 6.91 1.49 -12.83
N ALA A 35 7.14 0.89 -13.98
CA ALA A 35 6.63 -0.46 -14.25
C ALA A 35 7.18 -1.47 -13.26
N ARG A 36 8.46 -1.36 -12.92
CA ARG A 36 9.06 -2.28 -11.95
C ARG A 36 8.38 -2.16 -10.60
N THR A 37 8.18 -0.94 -10.14
CA THR A 37 7.52 -0.71 -8.86
C THR A 37 6.09 -1.23 -8.88
N ALA A 38 5.38 -1.05 -10.00
CA ALA A 38 4.02 -1.57 -10.13
C ALA A 38 3.98 -3.09 -9.97
N THR A 39 4.96 -3.79 -10.56
CA THR A 39 5.03 -5.24 -10.43
C THR A 39 5.28 -5.66 -8.99
N VAL A 40 6.22 -5.00 -8.32
CA VAL A 40 6.54 -5.32 -6.93
C VAL A 40 5.33 -5.06 -6.04
N VAL A 41 4.66 -3.93 -6.22
CA VAL A 41 3.49 -3.59 -5.42
C VAL A 41 2.35 -4.57 -5.67
N SER A 42 2.13 -4.95 -6.93
CA SER A 42 1.13 -5.96 -7.26
C SER A 42 1.39 -7.27 -6.53
N ASP A 43 2.64 -7.73 -6.55
CA ASP A 43 2.99 -8.99 -5.90
C ASP A 43 2.80 -8.89 -4.38
N PHE A 44 3.18 -7.76 -3.81
CA PHE A 44 3.02 -7.54 -2.38
C PHE A 44 1.55 -7.63 -1.98
N ILE A 45 0.70 -6.91 -2.72
CA ILE A 45 -0.73 -6.88 -2.39
C ILE A 45 -1.39 -8.23 -2.65
N ALA A 46 -0.97 -8.92 -3.72
CA ALA A 46 -1.54 -10.22 -4.06
C ALA A 46 -1.30 -11.25 -2.96
N GLY A 47 -0.22 -11.11 -2.21
CA GLY A 47 0.10 -12.04 -1.12
C GLY A 47 -0.59 -11.70 0.19
N MET A 48 -1.31 -10.61 0.26
CA MET A 48 -1.98 -10.23 1.50
C MET A 48 -3.22 -11.07 1.76
N THR A 49 -3.46 -11.36 3.04
CA THR A 49 -4.77 -11.83 3.46
C THR A 49 -5.72 -10.64 3.48
N ASP A 50 -7.02 -10.91 3.50
CA ASP A 50 -8.02 -9.84 3.61
C ASP A 50 -7.79 -9.01 4.86
N ARG A 51 -7.49 -9.68 5.96
CA ARG A 51 -7.29 -9.00 7.23
C ARG A 51 -6.06 -8.10 7.17
N PHE A 52 -4.97 -8.59 6.60
CA PHE A 52 -3.75 -7.80 6.51
C PHE A 52 -3.96 -6.59 5.61
N ALA A 53 -4.66 -6.78 4.50
CA ALA A 53 -4.95 -5.66 3.60
C ALA A 53 -5.74 -4.57 4.32
N LEU A 54 -6.74 -4.97 5.11
CA LEU A 54 -7.54 -4.01 5.84
C LEU A 54 -6.74 -3.30 6.92
N GLU A 55 -5.86 -4.03 7.61
CA GLU A 55 -5.01 -3.43 8.62
C GLU A 55 -4.04 -2.42 8.01
N GLU A 56 -3.45 -2.76 6.86
CA GLU A 56 -2.58 -1.83 6.15
C GLU A 56 -3.33 -0.60 5.70
N TYR A 57 -4.54 -0.81 5.19
CA TYR A 57 -5.37 0.30 4.76
C TYR A 57 -5.64 1.26 5.91
N ARG A 58 -6.01 0.71 7.06
CA ARG A 58 -6.27 1.54 8.24
C ARG A 58 -5.02 2.25 8.71
N ARG A 59 -3.90 1.53 8.74
CA ARG A 59 -2.65 2.13 9.19
C ARG A 59 -2.28 3.34 8.34
N ILE A 60 -2.48 3.23 7.05
CA ILE A 60 -2.09 4.29 6.12
C ILE A 60 -3.09 5.44 6.13
N PHE A 61 -4.37 5.11 6.01
CA PHE A 61 -5.38 6.14 5.77
C PHE A 61 -6.05 6.65 7.03
N ASP A 62 -6.15 5.84 8.08
CA ASP A 62 -6.74 6.30 9.33
C ASP A 62 -5.82 7.29 10.04
N VAL A 63 -4.52 7.11 9.89
CA VAL A 63 -3.58 8.08 10.45
C VAL A 63 -3.82 9.46 9.86
N GLN A 64 -4.04 9.52 8.55
CA GLN A 64 -4.35 10.78 7.89
C GLN A 64 -5.66 11.36 8.37
N ALA A 65 -6.68 10.51 8.49
CA ALA A 65 -7.99 10.96 8.96
C ALA A 65 -7.90 11.47 10.37
N ARG A 66 -7.15 10.78 11.23
CA ARG A 66 -7.00 11.20 12.61
C ARG A 66 -6.27 12.52 12.71
N SER A 67 -5.22 12.68 11.94
CA SER A 67 -4.46 13.92 11.90
C SER A 67 -5.36 15.08 11.47
N TRP A 68 -6.25 14.79 10.54
CA TRP A 68 -7.15 15.78 9.99
C TRP A 68 -8.22 16.19 10.99
N LEU A 69 -8.72 15.22 11.76
CA LEU A 69 -9.81 15.43 12.69
C LEU A 69 -9.34 15.83 14.07
N GLY A 70 -8.10 15.57 14.40
CA GLY A 70 -7.56 15.74 15.73
C GLY A 70 -7.22 17.17 16.08
N LYS A 71 -7.72 18.07 15.33
CA LYS A 71 -7.38 19.48 15.53
C LYS A 71 -8.10 20.06 16.71
#